data_82be202f8652c7478a25c44f477ae314
#
_entry.id   82be202f8652c7478a25c44f477ae314
#
_cell.length_a   1.000
_cell.length_b   1.000
_cell.length_c   1.000
_cell.angle_alpha   90.00
_cell.angle_beta   90.00
_cell.angle_gamma   90.00
#
_symmetry.space_group_name_H-M   'P 1'
#
loop_
_entity.id
_entity.type
_entity.pdbx_description
1 polymer ?
#
loop_
_entity_poly.entity_id
_entity_poly.type
_entity_poly.pdbx_seq_one_letter_code
_entity_poly.pdbx_strand_id
1 'polypeptide(L)'
;MSQENVEIIRHLWLAYVRQDYQASIAALDDAVELWSDPRANMETGLLSGREAVVASIGGFISSFDDYWCEEPEELVDVGDWVVVVVRSGGRGRTSGTPVSQVWTVAYKLRGGRIVRIEFHPDKREAMTSIEAAGLSE
;
A
#
# COMPACT_ATOMS: atom_id res chain seq x y z
N MET A 1 -14.77 11.04 -6.39
CA MET A 1 -14.84 11.94 -5.23
C MET A 1 -13.85 11.48 -4.19
N SER A 2 -13.10 12.42 -3.65
CA SER A 2 -11.99 12.09 -2.75
C SER A 2 -12.43 11.40 -1.46
N GLN A 3 -13.59 11.76 -0.90
CA GLN A 3 -14.09 11.10 0.31
C GLN A 3 -14.42 9.62 0.06
N GLU A 4 -14.93 9.30 -1.12
CA GLU A 4 -15.17 7.91 -1.49
C GLU A 4 -13.85 7.14 -1.57
N ASN A 5 -12.82 7.79 -2.13
CA ASN A 5 -11.49 7.18 -2.22
C ASN A 5 -10.92 6.88 -0.84
N VAL A 6 -11.04 7.82 0.10
CA VAL A 6 -10.58 7.61 1.47
C VAL A 6 -11.31 6.41 2.11
N GLU A 7 -12.62 6.29 1.90
CA GLU A 7 -13.38 5.17 2.45
C GLU A 7 -12.96 3.82 1.85
N ILE A 8 -12.70 3.78 0.54
CA ILE A 8 -12.22 2.56 -0.11
C ILE A 8 -10.90 2.12 0.52
N ILE A 9 -9.98 3.05 0.71
CA ILE A 9 -8.67 2.73 1.29
C ILE A 9 -8.81 2.37 2.78
N ARG A 10 -9.69 3.04 3.52
CA ARG A 10 -9.96 2.68 4.91
C ARG A 10 -10.44 1.24 5.03
N HIS A 11 -11.38 0.85 4.19
CA HIS A 11 -11.91 -0.52 4.17
C HIS A 11 -10.81 -1.54 3.84
N LEU A 12 -9.94 -1.21 2.89
CA LEU A 12 -8.82 -2.06 2.52
C LEU A 12 -7.92 -2.33 3.74
N TRP A 13 -7.54 -1.28 4.47
CA TRP A 13 -6.63 -1.44 5.61
C TRP A 13 -7.30 -2.10 6.80
N LEU A 14 -8.59 -1.85 7.03
CA LEU A 14 -9.34 -2.58 8.06
C LEU A 14 -9.39 -4.07 7.74
N ALA A 15 -9.49 -4.43 6.46
CA ALA A 15 -9.41 -5.83 6.04
C ALA A 15 -8.04 -6.44 6.35
N TYR A 16 -6.96 -5.70 6.13
CA TYR A 16 -5.62 -6.15 6.52
C TYR A 16 -5.52 -6.38 8.02
N VAL A 17 -6.06 -5.47 8.83
CA VAL A 17 -6.04 -5.61 10.29
C VAL A 17 -6.75 -6.90 10.70
N ARG A 18 -7.85 -7.25 10.04
CA ARG A 18 -8.61 -8.48 10.31
C ARG A 18 -8.05 -9.71 9.63
N GLN A 19 -6.99 -9.57 8.83
CA GLN A 19 -6.40 -10.63 8.03
C GLN A 19 -7.35 -11.18 6.96
N ASP A 20 -8.28 -10.34 6.51
CA ASP A 20 -9.16 -10.67 5.39
C ASP A 20 -8.52 -10.17 4.09
N TYR A 21 -7.55 -10.95 3.60
CA TYR A 21 -6.74 -10.52 2.47
C TYR A 21 -7.52 -10.51 1.15
N GLN A 22 -8.56 -11.32 1.04
CA GLN A 22 -9.42 -11.28 -0.15
C GLN A 22 -10.13 -9.93 -0.25
N ALA A 23 -10.65 -9.42 0.85
CA ALA A 23 -11.30 -8.12 0.87
C ALA A 23 -10.31 -7.00 0.59
N SER A 24 -9.05 -7.14 1.03
CA SER A 24 -8.04 -6.09 0.86
C SER A 24 -7.64 -5.88 -0.60
N ILE A 25 -7.83 -6.87 -1.47
CA ILE A 25 -7.44 -6.76 -2.88
C ILE A 25 -8.63 -6.51 -3.81
N ALA A 26 -9.84 -6.40 -3.25
CA ALA A 26 -11.06 -6.33 -4.05
C ALA A 26 -11.14 -5.08 -4.95
N ALA A 27 -10.55 -3.97 -4.52
CA ALA A 27 -10.61 -2.72 -5.27
C ALA A 27 -9.47 -2.54 -6.27
N LEU A 28 -8.57 -3.50 -6.40
CA LEU A 28 -7.46 -3.40 -7.36
C LEU A 28 -7.98 -3.51 -8.80
N ASP A 29 -7.59 -2.55 -9.63
CA ASP A 29 -7.88 -2.60 -11.05
C ASP A 29 -7.05 -3.70 -11.72
N ASP A 30 -7.54 -4.24 -12.85
CA ASP A 30 -6.80 -5.28 -13.57
C ASP A 30 -5.45 -4.78 -14.07
N ALA A 31 -5.34 -3.48 -14.37
CA ALA A 31 -4.11 -2.87 -14.87
C ALA A 31 -3.33 -2.15 -13.77
N VAL A 32 -3.57 -2.46 -12.50
CA VAL A 32 -2.91 -1.80 -11.38
C VAL A 32 -1.39 -1.93 -11.48
N GLU A 33 -0.70 -0.85 -11.09
CA GLU A 33 0.76 -0.83 -11.00
C GLU A 33 1.19 -0.69 -9.55
N LEU A 34 2.31 -1.31 -9.20
CA LEU A 34 2.91 -1.17 -7.89
C LEU A 34 4.36 -0.78 -8.05
N TRP A 35 4.74 0.33 -7.44
CA TRP A 35 6.11 0.82 -7.45
C TRP A 35 6.61 0.93 -6.02
N SER A 36 7.86 0.54 -5.78
CA SER A 36 8.46 0.64 -4.46
C SER A 36 9.77 1.42 -4.54
N ASP A 37 9.92 2.41 -3.68
CA ASP A 37 11.19 3.08 -3.48
C ASP A 37 12.16 2.06 -2.87
N PRO A 38 13.41 1.98 -3.36
CA PRO A 38 14.38 1.04 -2.78
C PRO A 38 14.58 1.19 -1.27
N ARG A 39 14.37 2.39 -0.75
CA ARG A 39 14.50 2.67 0.69
C ARG A 39 13.32 2.17 1.51
N ALA A 40 12.22 1.80 0.87
CA ALA A 40 11.02 1.33 1.57
C ALA A 40 11.09 -0.14 1.96
N ASN A 41 12.20 -0.80 1.72
CA ASN A 41 12.45 -2.18 2.16
C ASN A 41 11.50 -3.22 1.57
N MET A 42 10.97 -2.95 0.40
CA MET A 42 10.15 -3.87 -0.39
C MET A 42 10.94 -4.29 -1.63
N GLU A 43 10.44 -5.28 -2.36
CA GLU A 43 10.98 -5.56 -3.68
C GLU A 43 10.91 -4.31 -4.52
N THR A 44 12.03 -3.95 -5.13
CA THR A 44 12.14 -2.70 -5.88
C THR A 44 11.67 -2.84 -7.31
N GLY A 45 11.32 -1.71 -7.89
CA GLY A 45 10.93 -1.63 -9.29
C GLY A 45 9.44 -1.51 -9.46
N LEU A 46 9.02 -1.63 -10.71
CA LEU A 46 7.63 -1.47 -11.10
C LEU A 46 7.04 -2.82 -11.49
N LEU A 47 5.93 -3.16 -10.87
CA LEU A 47 5.13 -4.33 -11.23
C LEU A 47 3.86 -3.85 -11.90
N SER A 48 3.40 -4.54 -12.93
CA SER A 48 2.19 -4.18 -13.65
C SER A 48 1.25 -5.38 -13.70
N GLY A 49 -0.04 -5.09 -13.51
CA GLY A 49 -1.09 -6.09 -13.58
C GLY A 49 -1.48 -6.64 -12.21
N ARG A 50 -2.77 -6.90 -12.06
CA ARG A 50 -3.36 -7.34 -10.79
C ARG A 50 -2.70 -8.61 -10.26
N GLU A 51 -2.48 -9.60 -11.14
CA GLU A 51 -1.90 -10.87 -10.72
C GLU A 51 -0.51 -10.70 -10.13
N ALA A 52 0.36 -9.93 -10.80
CA ALA A 52 1.72 -9.69 -10.32
C ALA A 52 1.72 -8.90 -9.00
N VAL A 53 0.85 -7.90 -8.89
CA VAL A 53 0.76 -7.08 -7.69
C VAL A 53 0.26 -7.90 -6.50
N VAL A 54 -0.78 -8.71 -6.70
CA VAL A 54 -1.32 -9.58 -5.65
C VAL A 54 -0.26 -10.59 -5.20
N ALA A 55 0.48 -11.17 -6.13
CA ALA A 55 1.55 -12.12 -5.80
C ALA A 55 2.65 -11.46 -4.97
N SER A 56 3.01 -10.23 -5.31
CA SER A 56 4.03 -9.47 -4.56
C SER A 56 3.58 -9.17 -3.14
N ILE A 57 2.35 -8.71 -2.97
CA ILE A 57 1.78 -8.42 -1.65
C ILE A 57 1.74 -9.69 -0.81
N GLY A 58 1.24 -10.78 -1.40
CA GLY A 58 1.16 -12.07 -0.72
C GLY A 58 2.52 -12.61 -0.32
N GLY A 59 3.53 -12.43 -1.19
CA GLY A 59 4.90 -12.83 -0.91
C GLY A 59 5.50 -12.05 0.26
N PHE A 60 5.21 -10.75 0.31
CA PHE A 60 5.67 -9.93 1.43
C PHE A 60 5.06 -10.42 2.75
N ILE A 61 3.75 -10.60 2.79
CA ILE A 61 3.05 -11.05 4.00
C ILE A 61 3.56 -12.43 4.43
N SER A 62 3.75 -13.35 3.49
CA SER A 62 4.17 -14.71 3.81
C SER A 62 5.65 -14.81 4.20
N SER A 63 6.42 -13.74 4.05
CA SER A 63 7.80 -13.71 4.54
C SER A 63 7.88 -13.57 6.06
N PHE A 64 6.74 -13.35 6.71
CA PHE A 64 6.66 -13.21 8.17
C PHE A 64 5.81 -14.32 8.77
N ASP A 65 6.21 -14.78 9.96
CA ASP A 65 5.32 -15.50 10.86
C ASP A 65 4.57 -14.48 11.70
N ASP A 66 3.30 -14.73 11.97
CA ASP A 66 2.47 -13.85 12.80
C ASP A 66 2.45 -12.40 12.28
N TYR A 67 2.28 -12.24 10.97
CA TYR A 67 2.14 -10.91 10.39
C TYR A 67 0.95 -10.18 11.01
N TRP A 68 1.17 -8.92 11.36
CA TRP A 68 0.13 -8.07 11.94
C TRP A 68 0.20 -6.68 11.33
N CYS A 69 -0.94 -6.00 11.38
CA CYS A 69 -1.07 -4.64 10.88
C CYS A 69 -2.00 -3.89 11.81
N GLU A 70 -1.60 -2.68 12.21
CA GLU A 70 -2.45 -1.80 13.02
C GLU A 70 -3.35 -0.99 12.11
N GLU A 71 -4.37 -0.35 12.68
CA GLU A 71 -5.17 0.60 11.95
C GLU A 71 -4.28 1.75 11.48
N PRO A 72 -4.53 2.32 10.29
CA PRO A 72 -3.72 3.44 9.82
C PRO A 72 -3.67 4.59 10.80
N GLU A 73 -2.49 5.14 11.02
CA GLU A 73 -2.29 6.33 11.85
C GLU A 73 -2.83 7.56 11.13
N GLU A 74 -2.68 7.60 9.80
CA GLU A 74 -3.16 8.70 8.97
C GLU A 74 -3.71 8.18 7.66
N LEU A 75 -4.76 8.85 7.18
CA LEU A 75 -5.33 8.70 5.85
C LEU A 75 -5.49 10.10 5.30
N VAL A 76 -4.67 10.46 4.31
CA VAL A 76 -4.64 11.82 3.78
C VAL A 76 -5.24 11.83 2.38
N ASP A 77 -6.27 12.65 2.20
CA ASP A 77 -6.94 12.84 0.92
C ASP A 77 -6.15 13.86 0.09
N VAL A 78 -5.63 13.43 -1.06
CA VAL A 78 -4.86 14.27 -1.97
C VAL A 78 -5.43 14.13 -3.38
N GLY A 79 -6.73 14.47 -3.53
CA GLY A 79 -7.40 14.39 -4.84
C GLY A 79 -7.63 12.97 -5.28
N ASP A 80 -6.99 12.56 -6.39
CA ASP A 80 -7.10 11.18 -6.88
C ASP A 80 -6.27 10.20 -6.08
N TRP A 81 -5.50 10.69 -5.12
CA TRP A 81 -4.62 9.88 -4.30
C TRP A 81 -5.07 9.87 -2.84
N VAL A 82 -4.79 8.76 -2.17
CA VAL A 82 -4.91 8.67 -0.71
C VAL A 82 -3.55 8.21 -0.18
N VAL A 83 -2.99 8.96 0.77
CA VAL A 83 -1.72 8.61 1.40
C VAL A 83 -2.01 8.01 2.77
N VAL A 84 -1.44 6.85 3.02
CA VAL A 84 -1.65 6.08 4.25
C VAL A 84 -0.34 5.97 5.01
N VAL A 85 -0.39 6.23 6.32
CA VAL A 85 0.72 5.96 7.22
C VAL A 85 0.25 4.87 8.17
N VAL A 86 0.96 3.73 8.20
CA VAL A 86 0.52 2.54 8.92
C VAL A 86 1.71 1.79 9.48
N ARG A 87 1.53 1.17 10.65
CA ARG A 87 2.53 0.31 11.27
C ARG A 87 2.14 -1.15 11.07
N SER A 88 3.09 -1.96 10.63
CA SER A 88 2.91 -3.40 10.54
C SER A 88 4.20 -4.11 10.85
N GLY A 89 4.11 -5.40 11.06
CA GLY A 89 5.30 -6.19 11.35
C GLY A 89 4.97 -7.67 11.48
N GLY A 90 5.89 -8.37 12.10
CA GLY A 90 5.79 -9.80 12.30
C GLY A 90 7.17 -10.32 12.68
N ARG A 91 7.31 -11.63 12.60
CA ARG A 91 8.60 -12.27 12.85
C ARG A 91 9.12 -12.78 11.51
N GLY A 92 10.34 -12.40 11.14
CA GLY A 92 10.96 -12.88 9.91
C GLY A 92 10.99 -14.39 9.90
N ARG A 93 10.45 -15.01 8.86
CA ARG A 93 10.30 -16.47 8.80
C ARG A 93 11.64 -17.17 8.85
N THR A 94 12.63 -16.63 8.15
CA THR A 94 13.97 -17.21 8.08
C THR A 94 14.80 -16.85 9.29
N SER A 95 14.81 -15.59 9.71
CA SER A 95 15.67 -15.07 10.77
C SER A 95 15.10 -15.28 12.18
N GLY A 96 13.77 -15.40 12.30
CA GLY A 96 13.08 -15.42 13.59
C GLY A 96 13.09 -14.09 14.31
N THR A 97 13.57 -13.03 13.66
CA THR A 97 13.72 -11.70 14.28
C THR A 97 12.41 -10.93 14.21
N PRO A 98 11.96 -10.33 15.32
CA PRO A 98 10.78 -9.46 15.30
C PRO A 98 11.07 -8.21 14.47
N VAL A 99 10.11 -7.83 13.63
CA VAL A 99 10.19 -6.64 12.79
C VAL A 99 8.95 -5.79 13.00
N SER A 100 9.13 -4.48 13.14
CA SER A 100 8.03 -3.53 13.19
C SER A 100 8.47 -2.30 12.42
N GLN A 101 7.61 -1.82 11.53
CA GLN A 101 7.96 -0.72 10.64
C GLN A 101 6.75 0.13 10.35
N VAL A 102 6.97 1.43 10.23
CA VAL A 102 5.95 2.37 9.77
C VAL A 102 6.11 2.49 8.25
N TRP A 103 5.01 2.30 7.54
CA TRP A 103 4.97 2.35 6.09
C TRP A 103 4.20 3.57 5.63
N THR A 104 4.64 4.17 4.53
CA THR A 104 3.87 5.18 3.83
C THR A 104 3.51 4.63 2.47
N VAL A 105 2.23 4.54 2.20
CA VAL A 105 1.70 3.96 0.96
C VAL A 105 0.79 4.98 0.30
N ALA A 106 1.04 5.27 -0.97
CA ALA A 106 0.19 6.16 -1.74
C ALA A 106 -0.62 5.34 -2.74
N TYR A 107 -1.93 5.54 -2.74
CA TYR A 107 -2.86 4.86 -3.65
C TYR A 107 -3.48 5.87 -4.60
N LYS A 108 -3.39 5.61 -5.89
CA LYS A 108 -4.11 6.39 -6.88
C LYS A 108 -5.37 5.61 -7.28
N LEU A 109 -6.51 6.28 -7.26
CA LEU A 109 -7.78 5.67 -7.60
C LEU A 109 -8.40 6.36 -8.83
N ARG A 110 -9.15 5.57 -9.59
CA ARG A 110 -9.92 6.06 -10.73
C ARG A 110 -11.19 5.23 -10.83
N GLY A 111 -12.35 5.91 -10.76
CA GLY A 111 -13.62 5.22 -10.82
C GLY A 111 -13.82 4.20 -9.72
N GLY A 112 -13.32 4.48 -8.52
CA GLY A 112 -13.43 3.58 -7.39
C GLY A 112 -12.47 2.39 -7.41
N ARG A 113 -11.53 2.34 -8.37
CA ARG A 113 -10.56 1.26 -8.49
C ARG A 113 -9.16 1.79 -8.25
N ILE A 114 -8.33 0.99 -7.60
CA ILE A 114 -6.94 1.34 -7.36
C ILE A 114 -6.14 1.05 -8.62
N VAL A 115 -5.57 2.09 -9.21
CA VAL A 115 -4.79 1.96 -10.45
C VAL A 115 -3.29 2.04 -10.24
N ARG A 116 -2.85 2.55 -9.08
CA ARG A 116 -1.42 2.60 -8.76
C ARG A 116 -1.20 2.58 -7.26
N ILE A 117 -0.17 1.88 -6.85
CA ILE A 117 0.27 1.79 -5.44
C ILE A 117 1.75 2.17 -5.41
N GLU A 118 2.13 3.05 -4.49
CA GLU A 118 3.52 3.43 -4.30
C GLU A 118 3.91 3.29 -2.84
N PHE A 119 5.02 2.61 -2.59
CA PHE A 119 5.61 2.52 -1.26
C PHE A 119 6.75 3.54 -1.16
N HIS A 120 6.68 4.40 -0.16
CA HIS A 120 7.63 5.47 0.05
C HIS A 120 8.27 5.38 1.43
N PRO A 121 9.48 5.95 1.62
CA PRO A 121 10.13 5.93 2.94
C PRO A 121 9.38 6.74 3.99
N ASP A 122 8.72 7.82 3.57
CA ASP A 122 7.98 8.68 4.49
C ASP A 122 6.91 9.48 3.74
N LYS A 123 6.09 10.19 4.51
CA LYS A 123 4.97 10.96 3.99
C LYS A 123 5.43 12.08 3.05
N ARG A 124 6.54 12.74 3.37
CA ARG A 124 7.05 13.85 2.55
C ARG A 124 7.41 13.35 1.15
N GLU A 125 8.08 12.21 1.06
CA GLU A 125 8.46 11.61 -0.22
C GLU A 125 7.21 11.25 -1.04
N ALA A 126 6.20 10.70 -0.39
CA ALA A 126 4.94 10.36 -1.05
C ALA A 126 4.27 11.61 -1.62
N MET A 127 4.20 12.69 -0.83
CA MET A 127 3.58 13.93 -1.29
C MET A 127 4.35 14.55 -2.45
N THR A 128 5.66 14.49 -2.42
CA THR A 128 6.52 14.98 -3.52
C THR A 128 6.27 14.20 -4.80
N SER A 129 6.13 12.89 -4.69
CA SER A 129 5.85 12.04 -5.86
C SER A 129 4.49 12.37 -6.48
N ILE A 130 3.48 12.60 -5.65
CA ILE A 130 2.14 12.94 -6.12
C ILE A 130 2.15 14.30 -6.84
N GLU A 131 2.84 15.30 -6.28
CA GLU A 131 2.99 16.60 -6.91
C GLU A 131 3.67 16.48 -8.29
N ALA A 132 4.75 15.70 -8.36
CA ALA A 132 5.47 15.50 -9.61
C ALA A 132 4.59 14.86 -10.68
N ALA A 133 3.76 13.89 -10.28
CA ALA A 133 2.83 13.22 -11.18
C ALA A 133 1.79 14.22 -11.73
N GLY A 134 1.29 15.12 -10.87
CA GLY A 134 0.35 16.16 -11.27
C GLY A 134 0.95 17.14 -12.28
N LEU A 135 2.22 17.46 -12.13
CA LEU A 135 2.91 18.35 -13.07
C LEU A 135 3.14 17.71 -14.43
N SER A 136 3.19 16.38 -14.50
CA SER A 136 3.41 15.65 -15.75
C SER A 136 2.12 15.45 -16.55
N GLU A 137 0.98 15.64 -15.93
CA GLU A 137 -0.33 15.52 -16.55
C GLU A 137 -0.78 16.88 -17.17
#